data_f32d0f779f13e144e2550ce52265b260
#
_entry.id   f32d0f779f13e144e2550ce52265b260
#
_cell.length_a   1.000
_cell.length_b   1.000
_cell.length_c   1.000
_cell.angle_alpha   90.00
_cell.angle_beta   90.00
_cell.angle_gamma   90.00
#
_symmetry.space_group_name_H-M   'P 1'
#
loop_
_entity.id
_entity.type
_entity.pdbx_description
1 polymer ?
#
loop_
_entity_poly.entity_id
_entity_poly.type
_entity_poly.pdbx_seq_one_letter_code
_entity_poly.pdbx_strand_id
1 'polypeptide(L)'
;AVKCWGRGTMLGQGSSTDRLTPVDVSGLSSGVIAIASGNYHTCAVLNTGAVKCWGDDGRGAVGNGGGGSNPGTITGLGASAIGITGGDRHSCALLSTGAVKCWGWNDLGQIGVTPAGDNSNPQTVSGISSAVALSAGGQTSCALLSSGAVNCWGAGANGQRGNGTTTDS
;
A
#
# COMPACT_ATOMS: atom_id res chain seq x y z
N ALA A 1 -8.77 17.70 -0.41
CA ALA A 1 -9.87 16.74 -0.63
C ALA A 1 -9.41 15.64 -1.60
N VAL A 2 -9.91 14.41 -1.42
CA VAL A 2 -9.72 13.30 -2.35
C VAL A 2 -11.00 13.11 -3.15
N LYS A 3 -10.83 12.92 -4.47
CA LYS A 3 -11.91 12.55 -5.38
C LYS A 3 -11.51 11.29 -6.14
N CYS A 4 -12.45 10.36 -6.30
CA CYS A 4 -12.31 9.13 -7.06
C CYS A 4 -13.42 9.00 -8.11
N TRP A 5 -13.14 8.24 -9.17
CA TRP A 5 -14.11 7.88 -10.20
C TRP A 5 -13.78 6.49 -10.77
N GLY A 6 -14.72 5.88 -11.44
CA GLY A 6 -14.62 4.52 -11.97
C GLY A 6 -15.53 3.55 -11.21
N ARG A 7 -15.00 2.36 -10.86
CA ARG A 7 -15.75 1.26 -10.24
C ARG A 7 -16.17 1.59 -8.81
N GLY A 8 -17.49 1.54 -8.55
CA GLY A 8 -18.13 2.04 -7.34
C GLY A 8 -17.59 1.49 -6.01
N THR A 9 -17.33 0.18 -5.95
CA THR A 9 -16.79 -0.47 -4.73
C THR A 9 -15.40 0.06 -4.30
N MET A 10 -14.69 0.76 -5.22
CA MET A 10 -13.33 1.25 -5.02
C MET A 10 -13.25 2.77 -4.83
N LEU A 11 -14.40 3.47 -4.77
CA LEU A 11 -14.42 4.93 -4.77
C LEU A 11 -14.37 5.57 -3.39
N GLY A 12 -14.52 4.79 -2.31
CA GLY A 12 -14.47 5.31 -0.94
C GLY A 12 -15.68 6.20 -0.55
N GLN A 13 -16.81 6.09 -1.25
CA GLN A 13 -18.02 6.92 -1.03
C GLN A 13 -19.15 6.18 -0.29
N GLY A 14 -18.92 4.94 0.18
CA GLY A 14 -19.93 4.10 0.82
C GLY A 14 -20.97 3.49 -0.13
N SER A 15 -20.72 3.53 -1.45
CA SER A 15 -21.65 3.03 -2.48
C SER A 15 -20.90 2.09 -3.43
N SER A 16 -21.61 1.11 -3.99
CA SER A 16 -21.11 0.23 -5.04
C SER A 16 -21.42 0.70 -6.48
N THR A 17 -22.02 1.91 -6.61
CA THR A 17 -22.41 2.44 -7.92
C THR A 17 -21.20 3.07 -8.62
N ASP A 18 -20.93 2.65 -9.85
CA ASP A 18 -19.88 3.22 -10.71
C ASP A 18 -20.10 4.70 -10.98
N ARG A 19 -19.02 5.46 -11.09
CA ARG A 19 -19.05 6.90 -11.36
C ARG A 19 -18.15 7.24 -12.54
N LEU A 20 -18.71 7.94 -13.53
CA LEU A 20 -17.97 8.43 -14.70
C LEU A 20 -17.34 9.81 -14.45
N THR A 21 -17.71 10.46 -13.35
CA THR A 21 -17.20 11.78 -12.93
C THR A 21 -16.64 11.71 -11.51
N PRO A 22 -15.68 12.58 -11.15
CA PRO A 22 -15.09 12.61 -9.82
C PRO A 22 -16.11 12.81 -8.70
N VAL A 23 -16.12 11.92 -7.71
CA VAL A 23 -16.94 12.02 -6.48
C VAL A 23 -16.05 12.12 -5.25
N ASP A 24 -16.55 12.77 -4.20
CA ASP A 24 -15.81 12.94 -2.96
C ASP A 24 -15.66 11.59 -2.22
N VAL A 25 -14.46 11.34 -1.69
CA VAL A 25 -14.18 10.19 -0.82
C VAL A 25 -14.62 10.53 0.60
N SER A 26 -15.41 9.64 1.22
CA SER A 26 -15.96 9.84 2.56
C SER A 26 -14.87 10.08 3.60
N GLY A 27 -14.99 11.18 4.37
CA GLY A 27 -14.07 11.53 5.45
C GLY A 27 -12.65 11.93 5.01
N LEU A 28 -12.44 12.29 3.71
CA LEU A 28 -11.16 12.75 3.17
C LEU A 28 -11.28 14.11 2.46
N SER A 29 -12.06 15.03 3.04
CA SER A 29 -12.28 16.40 2.51
C SER A 29 -11.06 17.32 2.69
N SER A 30 -10.12 16.99 3.59
CA SER A 30 -8.90 17.77 3.84
C SER A 30 -7.81 16.90 4.48
N GLY A 31 -6.60 17.48 4.68
CA GLY A 31 -5.52 16.84 5.45
C GLY A 31 -4.82 15.68 4.75
N VAL A 32 -5.14 15.33 3.52
CA VAL A 32 -4.45 14.26 2.76
C VAL A 32 -3.17 14.82 2.16
N ILE A 33 -2.05 14.11 2.40
CA ILE A 33 -0.71 14.49 1.93
C ILE A 33 -0.14 13.51 0.89
N ALA A 34 -0.66 12.27 0.82
CA ALA A 34 -0.28 11.29 -0.18
C ALA A 34 -1.45 10.36 -0.49
N ILE A 35 -1.49 9.83 -1.71
CA ILE A 35 -2.46 8.84 -2.16
C ILE A 35 -1.79 7.85 -3.11
N ALA A 36 -2.18 6.59 -3.04
CA ALA A 36 -1.75 5.56 -3.97
C ALA A 36 -2.91 4.58 -4.24
N SER A 37 -3.01 4.13 -5.48
CA SER A 37 -3.96 3.10 -5.88
C SER A 37 -3.19 1.86 -6.31
N GLY A 38 -3.66 0.70 -5.85
CA GLY A 38 -3.34 -0.59 -6.44
C GLY A 38 -4.38 -0.97 -7.51
N ASN A 39 -4.40 -2.24 -7.92
CA ASN A 39 -5.39 -2.71 -8.92
C ASN A 39 -6.82 -2.71 -8.36
N TYR A 40 -6.98 -2.97 -7.06
CA TYR A 40 -8.30 -3.22 -6.46
C TYR A 40 -8.57 -2.39 -5.20
N HIS A 41 -7.64 -1.55 -4.80
CA HIS A 41 -7.75 -0.74 -3.58
C HIS A 41 -7.05 0.60 -3.73
N THR A 42 -7.34 1.50 -2.83
CA THR A 42 -6.71 2.82 -2.73
C THR A 42 -6.38 3.11 -1.27
N CYS A 43 -5.24 3.75 -1.04
CA CYS A 43 -4.81 4.20 0.28
C CYS A 43 -4.42 5.66 0.27
N ALA A 44 -4.67 6.37 1.37
CA ALA A 44 -4.31 7.78 1.56
C ALA A 44 -3.58 7.96 2.90
N VAL A 45 -2.58 8.84 2.93
CA VAL A 45 -1.88 9.29 4.13
C VAL A 45 -2.40 10.66 4.51
N LEU A 46 -2.71 10.84 5.78
CA LEU A 46 -3.14 12.13 6.35
C LEU A 46 -1.95 12.88 6.94
N ASN A 47 -2.08 14.19 7.08
CA ASN A 47 -1.09 15.06 7.74
C ASN A 47 -0.89 14.71 9.23
N THR A 48 -1.77 13.93 9.83
CA THR A 48 -1.61 13.34 11.16
C THR A 48 -0.70 12.13 11.19
N GLY A 49 -0.27 11.62 10.02
CA GLY A 49 0.47 10.37 9.87
C GLY A 49 -0.42 9.13 9.85
N ALA A 50 -1.74 9.26 9.95
CA ALA A 50 -2.65 8.14 9.81
C ALA A 50 -2.79 7.71 8.34
N VAL A 51 -2.98 6.40 8.11
CA VAL A 51 -3.28 5.83 6.79
C VAL A 51 -4.72 5.36 6.78
N LYS A 52 -5.43 5.64 5.69
CA LYS A 52 -6.77 5.10 5.41
C LYS A 52 -6.76 4.39 4.08
N CYS A 53 -7.35 3.18 4.03
CA CYS A 53 -7.47 2.40 2.80
C CYS A 53 -8.92 1.96 2.57
N TRP A 54 -9.27 1.73 1.29
CA TRP A 54 -10.60 1.27 0.87
C TRP A 54 -10.50 0.48 -0.45
N GLY A 55 -11.54 -0.25 -0.79
CA GLY A 55 -11.64 -1.06 -1.99
C GLY A 55 -11.81 -2.55 -1.69
N ASP A 56 -11.37 -3.40 -2.62
CA ASP A 56 -11.41 -4.86 -2.47
C ASP A 56 -10.29 -5.34 -1.54
N ASP A 57 -10.67 -6.11 -0.52
CA ASP A 57 -9.75 -6.68 0.47
C ASP A 57 -9.55 -8.21 0.33
N GLY A 58 -9.84 -8.78 -0.83
CA GLY A 58 -9.78 -10.24 -1.03
C GLY A 58 -8.42 -10.89 -0.71
N ARG A 59 -7.35 -10.10 -0.51
CA ARG A 59 -6.00 -10.52 -0.11
C ARG A 59 -5.43 -9.67 1.03
N GLY A 60 -6.27 -8.95 1.78
CA GLY A 60 -5.83 -8.10 2.89
C GLY A 60 -5.15 -6.78 2.49
N ALA A 61 -5.26 -6.35 1.22
CA ALA A 61 -4.59 -5.14 0.72
C ALA A 61 -5.09 -3.84 1.35
N VAL A 62 -6.36 -3.82 1.77
CA VAL A 62 -6.97 -2.69 2.50
C VAL A 62 -6.52 -2.65 3.97
N GLY A 63 -6.08 -3.79 4.49
CA GLY A 63 -5.50 -3.92 5.84
C GLY A 63 -6.52 -3.97 6.98
N ASN A 64 -6.10 -4.59 8.09
CA ASN A 64 -6.84 -4.69 9.37
C ASN A 64 -8.26 -5.24 9.25
N GLY A 65 -8.54 -6.06 8.21
CA GLY A 65 -9.84 -6.71 8.01
C GLY A 65 -10.96 -5.76 7.62
N GLY A 66 -10.64 -4.58 7.08
CA GLY A 66 -11.58 -3.53 6.76
C GLY A 66 -11.79 -3.29 5.27
N GLY A 67 -12.02 -4.32 4.45
CA GLY A 67 -12.42 -4.14 3.05
C GLY A 67 -13.76 -3.43 2.91
N GLY A 68 -13.95 -2.67 1.83
CA GLY A 68 -15.23 -2.07 1.51
C GLY A 68 -15.15 -0.71 0.83
N SER A 69 -16.32 -0.17 0.59
CA SER A 69 -16.52 1.09 -0.12
C SER A 69 -16.29 2.35 0.74
N ASN A 70 -15.90 2.22 2.01
CA ASN A 70 -15.54 3.34 2.90
C ASN A 70 -14.08 3.26 3.34
N PRO A 71 -13.37 4.41 3.47
CA PRO A 71 -12.01 4.44 3.99
C PRO A 71 -11.91 3.94 5.44
N GLY A 72 -11.22 2.83 5.65
CA GLY A 72 -10.87 2.27 6.96
C GLY A 72 -9.49 2.74 7.42
N THR A 73 -9.30 2.96 8.74
CA THR A 73 -8.00 3.39 9.29
C THR A 73 -7.10 2.20 9.56
N ILE A 74 -5.87 2.25 9.06
CA ILE A 74 -4.85 1.23 9.31
C ILE A 74 -4.25 1.41 10.69
N THR A 75 -4.20 0.33 11.46
CA THR A 75 -3.57 0.28 12.78
C THR A 75 -2.25 -0.51 12.74
N GLY A 76 -1.43 -0.42 13.80
CA GLY A 76 -0.20 -1.22 13.90
C GLY A 76 1.00 -0.67 13.11
N LEU A 77 0.94 0.56 12.59
CA LEU A 77 2.07 1.18 11.90
C LEU A 77 3.24 1.50 12.86
N GLY A 78 2.96 1.87 14.12
CA GLY A 78 3.97 2.15 15.15
C GLY A 78 4.65 3.51 15.04
N ALA A 79 4.49 4.22 13.92
CA ALA A 79 4.96 5.59 13.70
C ALA A 79 4.09 6.26 12.64
N SER A 80 4.22 7.59 12.49
CA SER A 80 3.51 8.37 11.46
C SER A 80 3.94 7.95 10.07
N ALA A 81 2.98 7.65 9.20
CA ALA A 81 3.26 7.47 7.79
C ALA A 81 3.48 8.82 7.10
N ILE A 82 4.43 8.85 6.16
CA ILE A 82 4.76 10.01 5.32
C ILE A 82 4.61 9.71 3.82
N GLY A 83 4.47 8.42 3.46
CA GLY A 83 4.25 7.97 2.09
C GLY A 83 3.50 6.64 2.07
N ILE A 84 2.93 6.33 0.93
CA ILE A 84 2.15 5.11 0.67
C ILE A 84 2.33 4.68 -0.79
N THR A 85 2.36 3.38 -1.05
CA THR A 85 2.31 2.81 -2.41
C THR A 85 1.44 1.57 -2.44
N GLY A 86 0.87 1.25 -3.60
CA GLY A 86 0.04 0.07 -3.82
C GLY A 86 0.50 -0.74 -5.02
N GLY A 87 0.60 -2.06 -4.83
CA GLY A 87 0.75 -3.03 -5.91
C GLY A 87 -0.60 -3.64 -6.33
N ASP A 88 -0.59 -4.85 -6.88
CA ASP A 88 -1.82 -5.52 -7.29
C ASP A 88 -2.78 -5.69 -6.12
N ARG A 89 -2.34 -6.35 -5.07
CA ARG A 89 -3.12 -6.70 -3.88
C ARG A 89 -2.29 -6.58 -2.59
N HIS A 90 -1.35 -5.63 -2.56
CA HIS A 90 -0.59 -5.29 -1.36
C HIS A 90 -0.36 -3.79 -1.28
N SER A 91 -0.11 -3.31 -0.07
CA SER A 91 0.16 -1.90 0.23
C SER A 91 1.45 -1.79 1.04
N CYS A 92 2.21 -0.71 0.86
CA CYS A 92 3.38 -0.40 1.68
C CYS A 92 3.38 1.06 2.12
N ALA A 93 3.55 1.31 3.41
CA ALA A 93 3.69 2.64 4.01
C ALA A 93 5.16 2.94 4.35
N LEU A 94 5.61 4.12 3.98
CA LEU A 94 6.85 4.71 4.42
C LEU A 94 6.58 5.47 5.73
N LEU A 95 7.33 5.14 6.78
CA LEU A 95 7.20 5.77 8.08
C LEU A 95 8.21 6.91 8.25
N SER A 96 7.90 7.87 9.10
CA SER A 96 8.76 9.02 9.45
C SER A 96 10.12 8.62 10.03
N THR A 97 10.26 7.39 10.49
CA THR A 97 11.51 6.78 10.98
C THR A 97 12.42 6.25 9.87
N GLY A 98 11.95 6.22 8.60
CA GLY A 98 12.62 5.56 7.48
C GLY A 98 12.36 4.04 7.40
N ALA A 99 11.59 3.48 8.35
CA ALA A 99 11.14 2.11 8.27
C ALA A 99 9.98 1.98 7.27
N VAL A 100 9.80 0.77 6.74
CA VAL A 100 8.72 0.42 5.80
C VAL A 100 7.85 -0.66 6.42
N LYS A 101 6.55 -0.49 6.32
CA LYS A 101 5.58 -1.54 6.66
C LYS A 101 4.69 -1.86 5.47
N CYS A 102 4.54 -3.16 5.18
CA CYS A 102 3.68 -3.64 4.11
C CYS A 102 2.64 -4.63 4.62
N TRP A 103 1.52 -4.76 3.89
CA TRP A 103 0.43 -5.69 4.17
C TRP A 103 -0.29 -6.10 2.89
N GLY A 104 -1.08 -7.16 2.97
CA GLY A 104 -1.82 -7.71 1.85
C GLY A 104 -1.25 -9.03 1.35
N TRP A 105 -1.32 -9.26 0.06
CA TRP A 105 -0.86 -10.48 -0.60
C TRP A 105 0.65 -10.70 -0.46
N ASN A 106 1.04 -11.95 -0.14
CA ASN A 106 2.44 -12.29 0.15
C ASN A 106 2.91 -13.66 -0.38
N ASP A 107 2.27 -14.20 -1.39
CA ASP A 107 2.66 -15.51 -1.95
C ASP A 107 4.10 -15.50 -2.53
N LEU A 108 4.59 -14.33 -2.94
CA LEU A 108 5.91 -14.11 -3.56
C LEU A 108 6.84 -13.21 -2.71
N GLY A 109 6.50 -12.94 -1.45
CA GLY A 109 7.27 -12.06 -0.57
C GLY A 109 7.05 -10.56 -0.79
N GLN A 110 6.01 -10.14 -1.52
CA GLN A 110 5.79 -8.74 -1.89
C GLN A 110 5.57 -7.78 -0.71
N ILE A 111 5.28 -8.28 0.50
CA ILE A 111 5.24 -7.46 1.72
C ILE A 111 6.56 -7.48 2.52
N GLY A 112 7.64 -8.06 1.97
CA GLY A 112 8.98 -8.00 2.56
C GLY A 112 9.19 -8.87 3.79
N VAL A 113 8.37 -9.89 3.98
CA VAL A 113 8.55 -10.96 4.96
C VAL A 113 8.48 -12.30 4.25
N THR A 114 8.97 -13.36 4.90
CA THR A 114 8.94 -14.73 4.33
C THR A 114 7.55 -15.05 3.79
N PRO A 115 7.43 -15.56 2.56
CA PRO A 115 6.17 -15.96 1.98
C PRO A 115 5.47 -17.01 2.87
N ALA A 116 4.34 -16.65 3.43
CA ALA A 116 3.57 -17.52 4.36
C ALA A 116 2.06 -17.25 4.22
N GLY A 117 1.64 -16.75 3.05
CA GLY A 117 0.27 -16.31 2.78
C GLY A 117 0.03 -14.84 3.10
N ASP A 118 -1.19 -14.42 2.86
CA ASP A 118 -1.62 -13.03 2.98
C ASP A 118 -1.61 -12.52 4.42
N ASN A 119 -1.30 -11.25 4.63
CA ASN A 119 -1.34 -10.65 5.96
C ASN A 119 -1.97 -9.25 5.90
N SER A 120 -3.17 -9.10 6.45
CA SER A 120 -3.89 -7.84 6.53
C SER A 120 -3.32 -6.87 7.58
N ASN A 121 -2.43 -7.32 8.47
CA ASN A 121 -1.78 -6.44 9.44
C ASN A 121 -0.43 -5.95 8.91
N PRO A 122 -0.08 -4.66 9.10
CA PRO A 122 1.20 -4.12 8.66
C PRO A 122 2.41 -4.86 9.23
N GLN A 123 3.22 -5.48 8.35
CA GLN A 123 4.46 -6.19 8.69
C GLN A 123 5.66 -5.28 8.41
N THR A 124 6.67 -5.31 9.29
CA THR A 124 7.90 -4.55 9.07
C THR A 124 8.76 -5.24 8.01
N VAL A 125 9.14 -4.52 6.97
CA VAL A 125 10.07 -5.01 5.94
C VAL A 125 11.46 -5.12 6.56
N SER A 126 12.02 -6.33 6.55
CA SER A 126 13.33 -6.59 7.15
C SER A 126 14.45 -5.87 6.40
N GLY A 127 15.42 -5.33 7.14
CA GLY A 127 16.60 -4.68 6.55
C GLY A 127 16.37 -3.30 5.95
N ILE A 128 15.17 -2.71 6.07
CA ILE A 128 14.86 -1.37 5.59
C ILE A 128 14.59 -0.45 6.80
N SER A 129 15.49 0.52 7.02
CA SER A 129 15.39 1.49 8.13
C SER A 129 15.71 2.93 7.73
N SER A 130 16.09 3.16 6.48
CA SER A 130 16.49 4.48 5.97
C SER A 130 15.83 4.81 4.63
N ALA A 131 14.63 4.27 4.39
CA ALA A 131 13.89 4.55 3.17
C ALA A 131 13.45 6.03 3.12
N VAL A 132 13.53 6.62 1.93
CA VAL A 132 13.11 8.00 1.64
C VAL A 132 12.00 8.04 0.58
N ALA A 133 11.83 6.96 -0.20
CA ALA A 133 10.73 6.81 -1.15
C ALA A 133 10.36 5.33 -1.34
N LEU A 134 9.13 5.08 -1.74
CA LEU A 134 8.61 3.76 -2.08
C LEU A 134 7.99 3.76 -3.48
N SER A 135 8.06 2.61 -4.12
CA SER A 135 7.30 2.30 -5.33
C SER A 135 6.85 0.85 -5.28
N ALA A 136 5.63 0.58 -5.70
CA ALA A 136 5.15 -0.78 -5.91
C ALA A 136 4.41 -0.87 -7.25
N GLY A 137 4.47 -2.03 -7.88
CA GLY A 137 3.76 -2.31 -9.11
C GLY A 137 3.65 -3.81 -9.32
N GLY A 138 2.49 -4.27 -9.78
CA GLY A 138 2.23 -5.71 -9.86
C GLY A 138 2.48 -6.39 -8.51
N GLN A 139 3.42 -7.30 -8.47
CA GLN A 139 3.77 -8.11 -7.31
C GLN A 139 5.17 -7.80 -6.77
N THR A 140 5.70 -6.61 -7.05
CA THR A 140 7.04 -6.17 -6.63
C THR A 140 6.95 -4.85 -5.89
N SER A 141 7.76 -4.69 -4.86
CA SER A 141 7.93 -3.46 -4.08
C SER A 141 9.40 -3.03 -4.08
N CYS A 142 9.65 -1.73 -4.10
CA CYS A 142 10.99 -1.15 -4.02
C CYS A 142 11.05 0.02 -3.05
N ALA A 143 12.17 0.17 -2.36
CA ALA A 143 12.50 1.33 -1.53
C ALA A 143 13.78 2.00 -2.02
N LEU A 144 13.75 3.32 -2.15
CA LEU A 144 14.94 4.14 -2.27
C LEU A 144 15.42 4.48 -0.85
N LEU A 145 16.68 4.21 -0.57
CA LEU A 145 17.31 4.51 0.72
C LEU A 145 17.99 5.87 0.70
N SER A 146 18.21 6.47 1.87
CA SER A 146 18.92 7.76 2.01
C SER A 146 20.36 7.75 1.50
N SER A 147 20.97 6.56 1.35
CA SER A 147 22.27 6.35 0.72
C SER A 147 22.26 6.47 -0.82
N GLY A 148 21.07 6.52 -1.45
CA GLY A 148 20.88 6.42 -2.89
C GLY A 148 20.73 4.97 -3.39
N ALA A 149 20.88 3.96 -2.54
CA ALA A 149 20.66 2.56 -2.92
C ALA A 149 19.17 2.28 -3.11
N VAL A 150 18.84 1.34 -4.01
CA VAL A 150 17.47 0.83 -4.23
C VAL A 150 17.42 -0.63 -3.84
N ASN A 151 16.49 -0.99 -2.96
CA ASN A 151 16.20 -2.36 -2.58
C ASN A 151 14.80 -2.75 -3.06
N CYS A 152 14.70 -3.88 -3.77
CA CYS A 152 13.42 -4.40 -4.26
C CYS A 152 13.16 -5.82 -3.73
N TRP A 153 11.90 -6.15 -3.48
CA TRP A 153 11.43 -7.45 -2.97
C TRP A 153 10.10 -7.85 -3.61
N GLY A 154 9.70 -9.11 -3.42
CA GLY A 154 8.52 -9.70 -4.05
C GLY A 154 8.87 -10.55 -5.26
N ALA A 155 8.04 -10.52 -6.30
CA ALA A 155 8.23 -11.32 -7.51
C ALA A 155 9.57 -11.06 -8.20
N GLY A 156 10.24 -12.14 -8.57
CA GLY A 156 11.56 -12.12 -9.20
C GLY A 156 11.66 -12.91 -10.51
N ALA A 157 10.64 -13.71 -10.87
CA ALA A 157 10.68 -14.68 -11.95
C ALA A 157 11.08 -14.12 -13.34
N ASN A 158 10.88 -12.81 -13.57
CA ASN A 158 11.27 -12.11 -14.79
C ASN A 158 12.41 -11.09 -14.56
N GLY A 159 13.14 -11.20 -13.44
CA GLY A 159 14.23 -10.29 -13.09
C GLY A 159 13.78 -8.92 -12.57
N GLN A 160 12.52 -8.76 -12.15
CA GLN A 160 11.93 -7.47 -11.74
C GLN A 160 12.68 -6.82 -10.56
N ARG A 161 13.38 -7.61 -9.74
CA ARG A 161 14.14 -7.11 -8.59
C ARG A 161 15.49 -6.51 -8.97
N GLY A 162 15.99 -6.75 -10.21
CA GLY A 162 17.23 -6.16 -10.70
C GLY A 162 18.51 -6.65 -9.99
N ASN A 163 18.45 -7.78 -9.27
CA ASN A 163 19.55 -8.33 -8.47
C ASN A 163 20.33 -9.47 -9.16
N GLY A 164 20.06 -9.70 -10.45
CA GLY A 164 20.71 -10.75 -11.25
C GLY A 164 20.15 -12.17 -11.02
N THR A 165 19.07 -12.31 -10.28
CA THR A 165 18.38 -13.60 -10.03
C THR A 165 16.94 -13.57 -10.51
N THR A 166 16.34 -14.76 -10.68
CA THR A 166 14.93 -14.95 -11.03
C THR A 166 14.12 -15.58 -9.88
N THR A 167 14.61 -15.53 -8.65
CA THR A 167 13.91 -16.03 -7.46
C THR A 167 13.02 -14.96 -6.85
N ASP A 168 11.93 -15.36 -6.20
CA ASP A 168 11.07 -14.47 -5.40
C ASP A 168 11.66 -14.25 -4.00
N SER A 169 11.38 -13.14 -3.36
CA SER A 169 11.79 -12.89 -1.95
C SER A 169 11.06 -11.73 -1.29
#